data_32973536a01159e789d14993dac39136
#
_entry.id   32973536a01159e789d14993dac39136
#
_cell.length_a   1.000
_cell.length_b   1.000
_cell.length_c   1.000
_cell.angle_alpha   90.00
_cell.angle_beta   90.00
_cell.angle_gamma   90.00
#
_symmetry.space_group_name_H-M   'P 1'
#
loop_
_entity.id
_entity.type
_entity.pdbx_description
1 polymer ?
#
loop_
_entity_poly.entity_id
_entity_poly.type
_entity_poly.pdbx_seq_one_letter_code
_entity_poly.pdbx_strand_id
1 'polypeptide(L)'
;AIYVTGYYTGYSYIEPFLASAAGMSENMITVVLTLFGLAGILGSIVFTKAYDRIRYKFIMAALLGSTVCLALLLPSASSLVALLVVSSFWGFFATSFNVSFQNETLRAAPIDAAAIATSLFSGIFNVGIAMGSIIGGIVSDNASVDDIGYVGAMFVLAASIFAGTYLIRHMKENDKKREAMLSEYANSR
;
A
#
# COMPACT_ATOMS: atom_id res chain seq x y z
N ALA A 1 2.18 -0.25 9.83
CA ALA A 1 1.71 1.10 10.20
C ALA A 1 2.24 2.17 9.24
N ILE A 2 3.57 2.40 9.09
CA ILE A 2 4.16 3.55 8.34
C ILE A 2 3.60 3.69 6.91
N TYR A 3 3.54 2.61 6.13
CA TYR A 3 2.93 2.62 4.79
C TYR A 3 1.48 3.08 4.84
N VAL A 4 0.69 2.49 5.75
CA VAL A 4 -0.75 2.78 5.88
C VAL A 4 -0.97 4.24 6.28
N THR A 5 -0.13 4.76 7.19
CA THR A 5 -0.14 6.19 7.56
C THR A 5 0.05 7.07 6.32
N GLY A 6 1.09 6.82 5.52
CA GLY A 6 1.33 7.61 4.30
C GLY A 6 0.21 7.46 3.25
N TYR A 7 -0.26 6.24 3.05
CA TYR A 7 -1.37 5.99 2.14
C TYR A 7 -2.64 6.77 2.55
N TYR A 8 -3.02 6.72 3.83
CA TYR A 8 -4.23 7.39 4.31
C TYR A 8 -4.03 8.90 4.50
N THR A 9 -2.81 9.41 4.60
CA THR A 9 -2.54 10.86 4.50
C THR A 9 -3.04 11.41 3.15
N GLY A 10 -2.82 10.69 2.06
CA GLY A 10 -3.36 11.06 0.75
C GLY A 10 -4.82 10.66 0.56
N TYR A 11 -5.18 9.41 0.90
CA TYR A 11 -6.49 8.84 0.58
C TYR A 11 -7.65 9.48 1.34
N SER A 12 -7.47 9.85 2.61
CA SER A 12 -8.53 10.48 3.40
C SER A 12 -8.94 11.86 2.89
N TYR A 13 -8.05 12.51 2.13
CA TYR A 13 -8.26 13.85 1.59
C TYR A 13 -8.27 13.87 0.06
N ILE A 14 -8.41 12.71 -0.58
CA ILE A 14 -8.42 12.62 -2.05
C ILE A 14 -9.59 13.37 -2.68
N GLU A 15 -10.78 13.33 -2.09
CA GLU A 15 -11.96 14.07 -2.56
C GLU A 15 -11.75 15.58 -2.54
N PRO A 16 -11.40 16.21 -1.39
CA PRO A 16 -11.04 17.63 -1.35
C PRO A 16 -9.92 18.00 -2.33
N PHE A 17 -8.90 17.17 -2.48
CA PHE A 17 -7.82 17.36 -3.45
C PHE A 17 -8.35 17.38 -4.89
N LEU A 18 -9.17 16.42 -5.29
CA LEU A 18 -9.74 16.35 -6.64
C LEU A 18 -10.66 17.54 -6.92
N ALA A 19 -11.41 17.99 -5.92
CA ALA A 19 -12.30 19.15 -6.04
C ALA A 19 -11.52 20.47 -6.16
N SER A 20 -10.50 20.70 -5.32
CA SER A 20 -9.79 21.97 -5.26
C SER A 20 -8.62 22.04 -6.25
N ALA A 21 -7.67 21.10 -6.21
CA ALA A 21 -6.46 21.14 -7.02
C ALA A 21 -6.73 20.80 -8.50
N ALA A 22 -7.65 19.87 -8.77
CA ALA A 22 -8.00 19.47 -10.13
C ALA A 22 -9.29 20.11 -10.66
N GLY A 23 -10.03 20.86 -9.84
CA GLY A 23 -11.27 21.53 -10.23
C GLY A 23 -12.37 20.59 -10.69
N MET A 24 -12.44 19.37 -10.16
CA MET A 24 -13.35 18.33 -10.62
C MET A 24 -14.76 18.48 -10.03
N SER A 25 -15.77 18.16 -10.84
CA SER A 25 -17.14 17.98 -10.36
C SER A 25 -17.29 16.67 -9.57
N GLU A 26 -18.32 16.60 -8.71
CA GLU A 26 -18.63 15.41 -7.91
C GLU A 26 -18.77 14.12 -8.75
N ASN A 27 -19.41 14.23 -9.92
CA ASN A 27 -19.55 13.10 -10.85
C ASN A 27 -18.19 12.60 -11.35
N MET A 28 -17.26 13.51 -11.64
CA MET A 28 -15.92 13.16 -12.11
C MET A 28 -15.07 12.55 -11.00
N ILE A 29 -15.18 13.07 -9.77
CA ILE A 29 -14.56 12.48 -8.57
C ILE A 29 -15.03 11.04 -8.40
N THR A 30 -16.33 10.79 -8.53
CA THR A 30 -16.90 9.43 -8.46
C THR A 30 -16.29 8.51 -9.52
N VAL A 31 -16.09 8.99 -10.75
CA VAL A 31 -15.43 8.22 -11.81
C VAL A 31 -13.98 7.87 -11.45
N VAL A 32 -13.20 8.85 -10.95
CA VAL A 32 -11.81 8.63 -10.50
C VAL A 32 -11.76 7.56 -9.41
N LEU A 33 -12.60 7.68 -8.38
CA LEU A 33 -12.62 6.72 -7.25
C LEU A 33 -13.13 5.34 -7.67
N THR A 34 -14.05 5.28 -8.63
CA THR A 34 -14.51 4.00 -9.20
C THR A 34 -13.38 3.30 -9.96
N LEU A 35 -12.64 4.02 -10.80
CA LEU A 35 -11.49 3.46 -11.52
C LEU A 35 -10.37 3.05 -10.58
N PHE A 36 -10.11 3.84 -9.53
CA PHE A 36 -9.20 3.46 -8.44
C PHE A 36 -9.58 2.10 -7.83
N GLY A 37 -10.86 1.92 -7.48
CA GLY A 37 -11.36 0.66 -6.92
C GLY A 37 -11.27 -0.52 -7.89
N LEU A 38 -11.68 -0.32 -9.15
CA LEU A 38 -11.59 -1.35 -10.19
C LEU A 38 -10.14 -1.76 -10.46
N ALA A 39 -9.21 -0.81 -10.50
CA ALA A 39 -7.79 -1.10 -10.63
C ALA A 39 -7.25 -1.89 -9.42
N GLY A 40 -7.78 -1.66 -8.22
CA GLY A 40 -7.49 -2.47 -7.04
C GLY A 40 -7.89 -3.93 -7.21
N ILE A 41 -9.03 -4.21 -7.85
CA ILE A 41 -9.44 -5.60 -8.18
C ILE A 41 -8.40 -6.25 -9.10
N LEU A 42 -7.90 -5.53 -10.10
CA LEU A 42 -6.83 -6.03 -10.97
C LEU A 42 -5.54 -6.31 -10.17
N GLY A 43 -5.22 -5.46 -9.19
CA GLY A 43 -4.10 -5.70 -8.27
C GLY A 43 -4.21 -7.02 -7.51
N SER A 44 -5.40 -7.35 -7.00
CA SER A 44 -5.69 -8.65 -6.37
C SER A 44 -5.55 -9.83 -7.33
N ILE A 45 -6.02 -9.68 -8.57
CA ILE A 45 -5.91 -10.74 -9.59
C ILE A 45 -4.44 -11.00 -9.95
N VAL A 46 -3.66 -9.94 -10.14
CA VAL A 46 -2.22 -10.04 -10.43
C VAL A 46 -1.49 -10.67 -9.25
N PHE A 47 -1.85 -10.29 -8.01
CA PHE A 47 -1.33 -10.95 -6.81
C PHE A 47 -1.53 -12.46 -6.86
N THR A 48 -2.75 -12.92 -7.09
CA THR A 48 -3.06 -14.36 -7.12
C THR A 48 -2.23 -15.14 -8.16
N LYS A 49 -1.92 -14.50 -9.30
CA LYS A 49 -1.21 -15.16 -10.40
C LYS A 49 0.32 -15.08 -10.32
N ALA A 50 0.85 -14.01 -9.74
CA ALA A 50 2.28 -13.69 -9.84
C ALA A 50 3.02 -13.72 -8.50
N TYR A 51 2.32 -13.59 -7.38
CA TYR A 51 2.93 -13.35 -6.08
C TYR A 51 3.93 -14.43 -5.67
N ASP A 52 3.56 -15.69 -5.71
CA ASP A 52 4.44 -16.78 -5.26
C ASP A 52 5.72 -16.88 -6.07
N ARG A 53 5.67 -16.51 -7.37
CA ARG A 53 6.84 -16.54 -8.26
C ARG A 53 7.81 -15.38 -8.04
N ILE A 54 7.28 -14.18 -7.72
CA ILE A 54 8.09 -12.95 -7.64
C ILE A 54 7.88 -12.20 -6.32
N ARG A 55 7.53 -12.90 -5.25
CA ARG A 55 7.09 -12.43 -3.93
C ARG A 55 7.78 -11.12 -3.47
N TYR A 56 9.10 -11.13 -3.34
CA TYR A 56 9.84 -9.96 -2.85
C TYR A 56 9.81 -8.77 -3.82
N LYS A 57 9.89 -9.06 -5.12
CA LYS A 57 9.80 -8.03 -6.16
C LYS A 57 8.40 -7.44 -6.21
N PHE A 58 7.37 -8.25 -6.01
CA PHE A 58 5.98 -7.81 -5.97
C PHE A 58 5.72 -6.85 -4.82
N ILE A 59 6.19 -7.19 -3.61
CA ILE A 59 6.10 -6.31 -2.43
C ILE A 59 6.78 -4.97 -2.70
N MET A 60 8.01 -4.99 -3.24
CA MET A 60 8.74 -3.76 -3.55
C MET A 60 8.07 -2.94 -4.65
N ALA A 61 7.52 -3.59 -5.69
CA ALA A 61 6.79 -2.90 -6.75
C ALA A 61 5.52 -2.22 -6.21
N ALA A 62 4.77 -2.87 -5.31
CA ALA A 62 3.61 -2.28 -4.67
C ALA A 62 3.96 -1.06 -3.81
N LEU A 63 5.03 -1.14 -3.03
CA LEU A 63 5.52 -0.04 -2.19
C LEU A 63 6.01 1.14 -3.03
N LEU A 64 6.93 0.90 -3.95
CA LEU A 64 7.51 1.95 -4.80
C LEU A 64 6.49 2.54 -5.77
N GLY A 65 5.62 1.69 -6.33
CA GLY A 65 4.51 2.13 -7.18
C GLY A 65 3.55 3.06 -6.45
N SER A 66 3.17 2.73 -5.21
CA SER A 66 2.36 3.63 -4.37
C SER A 66 3.08 4.94 -4.06
N THR A 67 4.40 4.89 -3.78
CA THR A 67 5.21 6.10 -3.55
C THR A 67 5.18 7.03 -4.77
N VAL A 68 5.43 6.47 -5.96
CA VAL A 68 5.43 7.24 -7.21
C VAL A 68 4.05 7.81 -7.51
N CYS A 69 2.98 7.04 -7.36
CA CYS A 69 1.62 7.52 -7.59
C CYS A 69 1.26 8.68 -6.66
N LEU A 70 1.57 8.58 -5.36
CA LEU A 70 1.34 9.66 -4.39
C LEU A 70 2.14 10.93 -4.76
N ALA A 71 3.40 10.79 -5.13
CA ALA A 71 4.23 11.92 -5.53
C ALA A 71 3.75 12.57 -6.84
N LEU A 72 3.10 11.81 -7.71
CA LEU A 72 2.57 12.29 -8.99
C LEU A 72 1.13 12.83 -8.91
N LEU A 73 0.45 12.76 -7.76
CA LEU A 73 -0.93 13.26 -7.63
C LEU A 73 -1.03 14.72 -8.03
N LEU A 74 -0.27 15.61 -7.39
CA LEU A 74 -0.32 17.04 -7.70
C LEU A 74 0.16 17.36 -9.14
N PRO A 75 1.29 16.85 -9.63
CA PRO A 75 1.68 17.07 -11.04
C PRO A 75 0.63 16.61 -12.06
N SER A 76 -0.14 15.56 -11.74
CA SER A 76 -1.18 15.03 -12.62
C SER A 76 -2.50 15.84 -12.59
N ALA A 77 -2.70 16.72 -11.59
CA ALA A 77 -3.94 17.47 -11.42
C ALA A 77 -4.26 18.40 -12.61
N SER A 78 -3.25 18.83 -13.36
CA SER A 78 -3.42 19.66 -14.58
C SER A 78 -4.01 18.90 -15.78
N SER A 79 -4.09 17.57 -15.76
CA SER A 79 -4.58 16.74 -16.86
C SER A 79 -5.48 15.63 -16.36
N LEU A 80 -6.74 15.64 -16.79
CA LEU A 80 -7.70 14.61 -16.44
C LEU A 80 -7.18 13.18 -16.76
N VAL A 81 -6.59 13.00 -17.94
CA VAL A 81 -6.08 11.68 -18.35
C VAL A 81 -4.91 11.25 -17.44
N ALA A 82 -3.98 12.16 -17.13
CA ALA A 82 -2.86 11.85 -16.25
C ALA A 82 -3.36 11.47 -14.85
N LEU A 83 -4.33 12.20 -14.32
CA LEU A 83 -4.91 11.95 -13.01
C LEU A 83 -5.66 10.61 -12.95
N LEU A 84 -6.46 10.28 -13.98
CA LEU A 84 -7.15 8.98 -14.07
C LEU A 84 -6.13 7.82 -14.09
N VAL A 85 -5.05 7.96 -14.84
CA VAL A 85 -3.97 6.95 -14.92
C VAL A 85 -3.26 6.81 -13.58
N VAL A 86 -2.81 7.92 -12.99
CA VAL A 86 -2.10 7.91 -11.70
C VAL A 86 -2.98 7.32 -10.59
N SER A 87 -4.24 7.74 -10.50
CA SER A 87 -5.17 7.23 -9.49
C SER A 87 -5.48 5.75 -9.69
N SER A 88 -5.63 5.28 -10.92
CA SER A 88 -5.83 3.85 -11.21
C SER A 88 -4.62 3.01 -10.80
N PHE A 89 -3.40 3.43 -11.14
CA PHE A 89 -2.19 2.74 -10.70
C PHE A 89 -2.02 2.79 -9.18
N TRP A 90 -2.41 3.90 -8.54
CA TRP A 90 -2.38 3.97 -7.08
C TRP A 90 -3.32 2.95 -6.45
N GLY A 91 -4.56 2.82 -6.92
CA GLY A 91 -5.51 1.79 -6.46
C GLY A 91 -4.97 0.36 -6.66
N PHE A 92 -4.36 0.11 -7.83
CA PHE A 92 -3.70 -1.17 -8.13
C PHE A 92 -2.60 -1.50 -7.11
N PHE A 93 -1.65 -0.58 -6.88
CA PHE A 93 -0.53 -0.82 -5.96
C PHE A 93 -0.97 -0.86 -4.49
N ALA A 94 -1.93 -0.04 -4.09
CA ALA A 94 -2.47 -0.04 -2.73
C ALA A 94 -3.11 -1.38 -2.36
N THR A 95 -3.95 -1.93 -3.23
CA THR A 95 -4.55 -3.24 -3.01
C THR A 95 -3.51 -4.35 -3.08
N SER A 96 -2.57 -4.28 -4.04
CA SER A 96 -1.44 -5.22 -4.14
C SER A 96 -0.61 -5.26 -2.85
N PHE A 97 -0.34 -4.12 -2.24
CA PHE A 97 0.31 -4.03 -0.93
C PHE A 97 -0.52 -4.71 0.16
N ASN A 98 -1.80 -4.35 0.27
CA ASN A 98 -2.70 -4.86 1.32
C ASN A 98 -2.75 -6.39 1.31
N VAL A 99 -3.06 -7.00 0.16
CA VAL A 99 -3.15 -8.46 0.03
C VAL A 99 -1.82 -9.15 0.25
N SER A 100 -0.70 -8.54 -0.16
CA SER A 100 0.64 -9.07 0.07
C SER A 100 0.99 -9.13 1.56
N PHE A 101 0.77 -8.04 2.28
CA PHE A 101 1.12 -7.98 3.70
C PHE A 101 0.19 -8.79 4.58
N GLN A 102 -1.09 -8.90 4.23
CA GLN A 102 -2.00 -9.82 4.90
C GLN A 102 -1.55 -11.27 4.71
N ASN A 103 -1.19 -11.66 3.48
CA ASN A 103 -0.66 -12.99 3.20
C ASN A 103 0.66 -13.28 3.94
N GLU A 104 1.58 -12.31 4.00
CA GLU A 104 2.83 -12.45 4.76
C GLU A 104 2.59 -12.60 6.27
N THR A 105 1.61 -11.89 6.81
CA THR A 105 1.21 -12.02 8.21
C THR A 105 0.73 -13.43 8.50
N LEU A 106 -0.10 -14.00 7.63
CA LEU A 106 -0.58 -15.37 7.76
C LEU A 106 0.53 -16.40 7.59
N ARG A 107 1.45 -16.18 6.64
CA ARG A 107 2.63 -17.06 6.43
C ARG A 107 3.59 -17.08 7.62
N ALA A 108 3.69 -15.98 8.35
CA ALA A 108 4.57 -15.86 9.52
C ALA A 108 3.96 -16.44 10.80
N ALA A 109 2.64 -16.60 10.85
CA ALA A 109 1.93 -17.11 12.02
C ALA A 109 1.85 -18.66 12.03
N PRO A 110 1.92 -19.29 13.20
CA PRO A 110 1.48 -20.68 13.37
C PRO A 110 0.01 -20.85 12.95
N ILE A 111 -0.36 -22.05 12.49
CA ILE A 111 -1.72 -22.32 11.96
C ILE A 111 -2.80 -22.05 13.00
N ASP A 112 -2.56 -22.43 14.23
CA ASP A 112 -3.44 -22.20 15.38
C ASP A 112 -3.53 -20.73 15.83
N ALA A 113 -2.57 -19.89 15.45
CA ALA A 113 -2.52 -18.46 15.74
C ALA A 113 -2.96 -17.55 14.58
N ALA A 114 -3.44 -18.11 13.46
CA ALA A 114 -3.80 -17.34 12.26
C ALA A 114 -4.86 -16.25 12.54
N ALA A 115 -5.87 -16.54 13.36
CA ALA A 115 -6.90 -15.59 13.74
C ALA A 115 -6.32 -14.41 14.56
N ILE A 116 -5.40 -14.69 15.47
CA ILE A 116 -4.72 -13.67 16.29
C ILE A 116 -3.84 -12.79 15.40
N ALA A 117 -3.08 -13.40 14.49
CA ALA A 117 -2.23 -12.66 13.56
C ALA A 117 -3.03 -11.72 12.65
N THR A 118 -4.18 -12.17 12.13
CA THR A 118 -5.08 -11.35 11.32
C THR A 118 -5.67 -10.18 12.14
N SER A 119 -6.06 -10.43 13.39
CA SER A 119 -6.58 -9.38 14.28
C SER A 119 -5.52 -8.33 14.61
N LEU A 120 -4.27 -8.76 14.88
CA LEU A 120 -3.14 -7.83 15.11
C LEU A 120 -2.83 -7.02 13.84
N PHE A 121 -2.81 -7.66 12.67
CA PHE A 121 -2.64 -6.96 11.40
C PHE A 121 -3.70 -5.88 11.22
N SER A 122 -4.99 -6.23 11.42
CA SER A 122 -6.09 -5.27 11.29
C SER A 122 -6.00 -4.13 12.32
N GLY A 123 -5.62 -4.43 13.55
CA GLY A 123 -5.40 -3.41 14.59
C GLY A 123 -4.30 -2.42 14.21
N ILE A 124 -3.13 -2.92 13.80
CA ILE A 124 -2.00 -2.09 13.34
C ILE A 124 -2.38 -1.28 12.08
N PHE A 125 -3.16 -1.88 11.19
CA PHE A 125 -3.65 -1.21 9.98
C PHE A 125 -4.57 -0.03 10.36
N ASN A 126 -5.53 -0.23 11.28
CA ASN A 126 -6.43 0.82 11.76
C ASN A 126 -5.69 1.97 12.49
N VAL A 127 -4.64 1.67 13.26
CA VAL A 127 -3.76 2.70 13.82
C VAL A 127 -3.13 3.54 12.69
N GLY A 128 -2.66 2.89 11.63
CA GLY A 128 -2.11 3.58 10.47
C GLY A 128 -3.16 4.47 9.77
N ILE A 129 -4.41 4.01 9.64
CA ILE A 129 -5.53 4.80 9.09
C ILE A 129 -5.74 6.06 9.93
N ALA A 130 -5.89 5.91 11.24
CA ALA A 130 -6.13 7.03 12.15
C ALA A 130 -4.99 8.05 12.09
N MET A 131 -3.74 7.61 12.18
CA MET A 131 -2.57 8.49 12.07
C MET A 131 -2.49 9.19 10.72
N GLY A 132 -2.74 8.47 9.63
CA GLY A 132 -2.74 9.05 8.28
C GLY A 132 -3.81 10.12 8.11
N SER A 133 -5.03 9.86 8.57
CA SER A 133 -6.13 10.83 8.51
C SER A 133 -5.83 12.08 9.36
N ILE A 134 -5.24 11.93 10.54
CA ILE A 134 -4.82 13.07 11.38
C ILE A 134 -3.74 13.90 10.67
N ILE A 135 -2.70 13.24 10.13
CA ILE A 135 -1.61 13.93 9.42
C ILE A 135 -2.15 14.62 8.17
N GLY A 136 -3.01 13.97 7.39
CA GLY A 136 -3.65 14.57 6.23
C GLY A 136 -4.47 15.81 6.59
N GLY A 137 -5.21 15.79 7.72
CA GLY A 137 -5.90 16.95 8.26
C GLY A 137 -4.96 18.11 8.61
N ILE A 138 -3.89 17.81 9.34
CA ILE A 138 -2.88 18.81 9.70
C ILE A 138 -2.26 19.45 8.45
N VAL A 139 -1.96 18.65 7.42
CA VAL A 139 -1.41 19.16 6.15
C VAL A 139 -2.43 20.04 5.45
N SER A 140 -3.68 19.56 5.33
CA SER A 140 -4.77 20.30 4.68
C SER A 140 -5.04 21.65 5.37
N ASP A 141 -5.01 21.68 6.71
CA ASP A 141 -5.37 22.89 7.50
C ASP A 141 -4.23 23.90 7.61
N ASN A 142 -2.96 23.46 7.67
CA ASN A 142 -1.82 24.32 7.95
C ASN A 142 -0.90 24.58 6.74
N ALA A 143 -1.04 23.81 5.66
CA ALA A 143 -0.30 23.99 4.41
C ALA A 143 -1.29 24.07 3.24
N SER A 144 -1.46 22.98 2.50
CA SER A 144 -2.45 22.86 1.43
C SER A 144 -2.91 21.42 1.28
N VAL A 145 -4.19 21.24 0.91
CA VAL A 145 -4.67 19.92 0.48
C VAL A 145 -3.89 19.38 -0.72
N ASP A 146 -3.25 20.25 -1.49
CA ASP A 146 -2.42 19.89 -2.64
C ASP A 146 -1.17 19.09 -2.21
N ASP A 147 -0.68 19.31 -0.99
CA ASP A 147 0.55 18.69 -0.47
C ASP A 147 0.34 17.29 0.13
N ILE A 148 -0.91 16.82 0.28
CA ILE A 148 -1.21 15.51 0.89
C ILE A 148 -0.50 14.36 0.17
N GLY A 149 -0.38 14.45 -1.15
CA GLY A 149 0.31 13.45 -1.97
C GLY A 149 1.80 13.38 -1.65
N TYR A 150 2.47 14.51 -1.52
CA TYR A 150 3.90 14.56 -1.19
C TYR A 150 4.20 14.07 0.22
N VAL A 151 3.42 14.51 1.21
CA VAL A 151 3.58 14.05 2.60
C VAL A 151 3.30 12.55 2.69
N GLY A 152 2.23 12.05 2.06
CA GLY A 152 1.94 10.63 1.96
C GLY A 152 3.07 9.84 1.31
N ALA A 153 3.63 10.35 0.19
CA ALA A 153 4.75 9.74 -0.51
C ALA A 153 6.00 9.63 0.37
N MET A 154 6.30 10.62 1.21
CA MET A 154 7.44 10.56 2.15
C MET A 154 7.32 9.40 3.14
N PHE A 155 6.16 9.18 3.74
CA PHE A 155 5.92 8.05 4.63
C PHE A 155 5.99 6.70 3.91
N VAL A 156 5.39 6.61 2.71
CA VAL A 156 5.43 5.37 1.91
C VAL A 156 6.85 5.09 1.42
N LEU A 157 7.64 6.11 1.07
CA LEU A 157 9.04 5.99 0.72
C LEU A 157 9.87 5.46 1.91
N ALA A 158 9.68 6.01 3.10
CA ALA A 158 10.32 5.53 4.31
C ALA A 158 9.99 4.06 4.59
N ALA A 159 8.72 3.66 4.41
CA ALA A 159 8.30 2.27 4.49
C ALA A 159 8.97 1.39 3.42
N SER A 160 9.13 1.91 2.20
CA SER A 160 9.79 1.22 1.09
C SER A 160 11.28 0.97 1.36
N ILE A 161 11.98 1.96 1.89
CA ILE A 161 13.39 1.85 2.29
C ILE A 161 13.53 0.81 3.42
N PHE A 162 12.69 0.90 4.45
CA PHE A 162 12.69 -0.07 5.54
C PHE A 162 12.40 -1.50 5.04
N ALA A 163 11.44 -1.66 4.15
CA ALA A 163 11.12 -2.97 3.57
C ALA A 163 12.27 -3.53 2.74
N GLY A 164 12.91 -2.71 1.90
CA GLY A 164 14.02 -3.14 1.04
C GLY A 164 15.30 -3.49 1.81
N THR A 165 15.61 -2.74 2.86
CA THR A 165 16.86 -2.91 3.63
C THR A 165 16.75 -3.96 4.73
N TYR A 166 15.64 -3.97 5.46
CA TYR A 166 15.47 -4.82 6.65
C TYR A 166 14.47 -5.96 6.43
N LEU A 167 13.23 -5.63 6.07
CA LEU A 167 12.13 -6.61 6.06
C LEU A 167 12.38 -7.76 5.08
N ILE A 168 12.70 -7.46 3.82
CA ILE A 168 12.92 -8.48 2.79
C ILE A 168 14.13 -9.36 3.13
N ARG A 169 15.18 -8.78 3.70
CA ARG A 169 16.34 -9.54 4.15
C ARG A 169 15.95 -10.55 5.23
N HIS A 170 15.20 -10.10 6.23
CA HIS A 170 14.74 -10.96 7.33
C HIS A 170 13.77 -12.05 6.86
N MET A 171 12.86 -11.73 5.91
CA MET A 171 11.98 -12.71 5.28
C MET A 171 12.77 -13.81 4.57
N LYS A 172 13.80 -13.45 3.79
CA LYS A 172 14.67 -14.41 3.10
C LYS A 172 15.44 -15.30 4.07
N GLU A 173 15.91 -14.75 5.17
CA GLU A 173 16.61 -15.52 6.21
C GLU A 173 15.68 -16.54 6.89
N ASN A 174 14.44 -16.13 7.18
CA ASN A 174 13.43 -17.02 7.76
C ASN A 174 12.98 -18.13 6.79
N ASP A 175 12.81 -17.81 5.50
CA ASP A 175 12.49 -18.81 4.49
C ASP A 175 13.60 -19.88 4.40
N LYS A 176 14.87 -19.48 4.37
CA LYS A 176 16.01 -20.42 4.37
C LYS A 176 16.05 -21.32 5.60
N LYS A 177 15.77 -20.76 6.78
CA LYS A 177 15.70 -21.57 8.03
C LYS A 177 14.59 -22.59 7.98
N ARG A 178 13.42 -22.19 7.45
CA ARG A 178 12.27 -23.09 7.29
C ARG A 178 12.56 -24.22 6.30
N GLU A 179 13.18 -23.93 5.16
CA GLU A 179 13.58 -24.92 4.18
C GLU A 179 14.60 -25.92 4.76
N ALA A 180 15.59 -25.43 5.52
CA ALA A 180 16.58 -26.29 6.18
C ALA A 180 15.92 -27.25 7.19
N MET A 181 15.00 -26.78 8.04
CA MET A 181 14.26 -27.61 8.97
C MET A 181 13.41 -28.68 8.28
N LEU A 182 12.75 -28.33 7.17
CA LEU A 182 11.95 -29.28 6.40
C LEU A 182 12.80 -30.35 5.72
N SER A 183 13.99 -29.99 5.22
CA SER A 183 14.92 -30.96 4.62
C SER A 183 15.50 -31.92 5.65
N GLU A 184 15.82 -31.44 6.85
CA GLU A 184 16.30 -32.27 7.96
C GLU A 184 15.24 -33.28 8.41
N TYR A 185 14.00 -32.81 8.53
CA TYR A 185 12.87 -33.69 8.87
C TYR A 185 12.60 -34.76 7.81
N ALA A 186 12.73 -34.40 6.53
CA ALA A 186 12.56 -35.36 5.43
C ALA A 186 13.65 -36.42 5.39
N ASN A 187 14.90 -36.07 5.75
CA ASN A 187 16.04 -36.97 5.79
C ASN A 187 16.09 -37.88 7.04
N SER A 188 15.32 -37.54 8.08
CA SER A 188 15.25 -38.33 9.34
C SER A 188 14.20 -39.44 9.32
N ARG A 189 13.45 -39.58 8.22
CA ARG A 189 12.47 -40.64 7.98
C ARG A 189 12.94 -41.63 6.95
#